data_5114e9b4c5a4978585303e796ddffe97
#
_entry.id   5114e9b4c5a4978585303e796ddffe97
#
_cell.length_a   1.000
_cell.length_b   1.000
_cell.length_c   1.000
_cell.angle_alpha   90.00
_cell.angle_beta   90.00
_cell.angle_gamma   90.00
#
_symmetry.space_group_name_H-M   'P 1'
#
loop_
_entity.id
_entity.type
_entity.pdbx_description
1 polymer ?
#
loop_
_entity_poly.entity_id
_entity_poly.type
_entity_poly.pdbx_seq_one_letter_code
_entity_poly.pdbx_strand_id
1 'polypeptide(L)'
;MKKSILLATCFLAAVTCTSLYAQASAGGGPHLASDTIPQADRMFVSQAGAANMAEVALGNLAVSQGQSDAVRNFGNRMVADHTAANVALNNLAGPLGLALAQQPTLQQEQTIDSLKNMSGASFDRHYGRVAVKDHEDAVRLFTQEASFGADPDLRTFAAHMLPTLKQHLSMAHSLPGGGL
;
A
#
# COMPACT_ATOMS: atom_id res chain seq x y z
N MET A 1 52.29 -22.80 69.99
CA MET A 1 52.40 -22.61 68.57
C MET A 1 51.30 -21.62 68.12
N LYS A 2 51.63 -20.33 68.06
CA LYS A 2 50.69 -19.24 67.72
C LYS A 2 51.04 -18.73 66.36
N LYS A 3 50.14 -18.88 65.38
CA LYS A 3 50.27 -18.30 64.02
C LYS A 3 49.50 -17.00 63.96
N SER A 4 50.23 -15.91 63.82
CA SER A 4 49.67 -14.59 63.58
C SER A 4 49.20 -14.48 62.15
N ILE A 5 47.99 -14.00 61.94
CA ILE A 5 47.42 -13.69 60.64
C ILE A 5 47.46 -12.17 60.44
N LEU A 6 48.24 -11.72 59.44
CA LEU A 6 48.32 -10.34 59.01
C LEU A 6 47.11 -10.04 58.14
N LEU A 7 46.32 -9.03 58.51
CA LEU A 7 45.27 -8.47 57.64
C LEU A 7 45.92 -7.43 56.71
N ALA A 8 45.88 -7.68 55.43
CA ALA A 8 46.21 -6.73 54.40
C ALA A 8 44.93 -6.07 53.93
N THR A 9 44.77 -4.79 54.20
CA THR A 9 43.70 -3.94 53.69
C THR A 9 44.05 -3.49 52.31
N CYS A 10 43.36 -4.05 51.28
CA CYS A 10 43.41 -3.55 49.94
C CYS A 10 42.35 -2.43 49.74
N PHE A 11 42.81 -1.23 49.52
CA PHE A 11 41.99 -0.10 49.05
C PHE A 11 41.66 -0.35 47.61
N LEU A 12 40.37 -0.60 47.32
CA LEU A 12 39.85 -0.69 45.95
C LEU A 12 39.39 0.70 45.52
N ALA A 13 40.15 1.35 44.68
CA ALA A 13 39.72 2.57 44.03
C ALA A 13 38.71 2.23 42.95
N ALA A 14 37.45 2.58 43.18
CA ALA A 14 36.40 2.45 42.16
C ALA A 14 36.56 3.56 41.11
N VAL A 15 37.10 3.19 39.96
CA VAL A 15 37.06 4.04 38.75
C VAL A 15 35.67 3.91 38.16
N THR A 16 34.82 4.92 38.37
CA THR A 16 33.53 5.04 37.70
C THR A 16 33.76 5.48 36.27
N CYS A 17 33.76 4.53 35.34
CA CYS A 17 33.76 4.81 33.91
C CYS A 17 32.32 5.16 33.53
N THR A 18 32.01 6.46 33.46
CA THR A 18 30.76 6.96 32.89
C THR A 18 30.83 6.78 31.38
N SER A 19 30.26 5.67 30.91
CA SER A 19 30.00 5.48 29.47
C SER A 19 28.96 6.48 29.03
N LEU A 20 29.38 7.52 28.33
CA LEU A 20 28.49 8.36 27.49
C LEU A 20 27.97 7.48 26.34
N TYR A 21 26.80 6.88 26.53
CA TYR A 21 26.03 6.39 25.40
C TYR A 21 25.56 7.61 24.62
N ALA A 22 26.27 7.93 23.54
CA ALA A 22 25.71 8.78 22.50
C ALA A 22 24.50 8.04 21.93
N GLN A 23 23.30 8.44 22.35
CA GLN A 23 22.08 8.10 21.64
C GLN A 23 22.20 8.72 20.26
N ALA A 24 22.54 7.88 19.26
CA ALA A 24 22.27 8.21 17.89
C ALA A 24 20.74 8.34 17.78
N SER A 25 20.26 9.58 17.79
CA SER A 25 18.91 9.91 17.38
C SER A 25 18.79 9.42 15.93
N ALA A 26 18.15 8.27 15.72
CA ALA A 26 17.65 7.92 14.44
C ALA A 26 16.78 9.11 14.01
N GLY A 27 17.20 9.80 12.95
CA GLY A 27 16.52 10.95 12.40
C GLY A 27 15.19 10.54 11.80
N GLY A 28 14.18 10.35 12.65
CA GLY A 28 12.79 10.46 12.25
C GLY A 28 12.56 11.95 12.04
N GLY A 29 12.46 12.39 10.80
CA GLY A 29 11.98 13.73 10.50
C GLY A 29 10.62 13.94 11.19
N PRO A 30 10.25 15.18 11.50
CA PRO A 30 8.99 15.46 12.16
C PRO A 30 7.85 14.92 11.28
N HIS A 31 7.13 13.90 11.77
CA HIS A 31 5.89 13.47 11.16
C HIS A 31 4.92 14.64 11.24
N LEU A 32 4.46 15.10 10.09
CA LEU A 32 3.46 16.15 10.02
C LEU A 32 2.17 15.63 10.68
N ALA A 33 1.57 16.42 11.55
CA ALA A 33 0.23 16.12 12.05
C ALA A 33 -0.77 16.10 10.87
N SER A 34 -1.85 15.34 10.95
CA SER A 34 -2.80 15.18 9.83
C SER A 34 -3.31 16.51 9.25
N ASP A 35 -3.42 17.54 10.09
CA ASP A 35 -3.88 18.88 9.68
C ASP A 35 -2.83 19.65 8.85
N THR A 36 -1.57 19.21 8.85
CA THR A 36 -0.48 19.80 8.06
C THR A 36 -0.21 19.05 6.76
N ILE A 37 -0.76 17.84 6.59
CA ILE A 37 -0.68 17.12 5.33
C ILE A 37 -1.55 17.81 4.27
N PRO A 38 -0.99 18.17 3.10
CA PRO A 38 -1.74 18.81 2.03
C PRO A 38 -2.95 17.99 1.59
N GLN A 39 -4.00 18.68 1.16
CA GLN A 39 -5.22 18.05 0.71
C GLN A 39 -4.99 17.03 -0.43
N ALA A 40 -4.02 17.32 -1.31
CA ALA A 40 -3.68 16.43 -2.42
C ALA A 40 -3.22 15.05 -1.92
N ASP A 41 -2.29 15.00 -0.96
CA ASP A 41 -1.80 13.75 -0.37
C ASP A 41 -2.92 13.01 0.38
N ARG A 42 -3.77 13.73 1.11
CA ARG A 42 -4.96 13.12 1.75
C ARG A 42 -5.92 12.51 0.73
N MET A 43 -6.15 13.22 -0.38
CA MET A 43 -7.00 12.71 -1.46
C MET A 43 -6.37 11.50 -2.14
N PHE A 44 -5.05 11.50 -2.37
CA PHE A 44 -4.34 10.34 -2.89
C PHE A 44 -4.55 9.11 -2.00
N VAL A 45 -4.29 9.22 -0.70
CA VAL A 45 -4.46 8.11 0.27
C VAL A 45 -5.90 7.58 0.25
N SER A 46 -6.88 8.47 0.27
CA SER A 46 -8.31 8.09 0.25
C SER A 46 -8.69 7.39 -1.07
N GLN A 47 -8.30 7.97 -2.22
CA GLN A 47 -8.66 7.43 -3.54
C GLN A 47 -7.94 6.11 -3.83
N ALA A 48 -6.65 6.02 -3.50
CA ALA A 48 -5.88 4.79 -3.67
C ALA A 48 -6.42 3.65 -2.77
N GLY A 49 -6.81 3.97 -1.54
CA GLY A 49 -7.45 3.01 -0.64
C GLY A 49 -8.77 2.48 -1.20
N ALA A 50 -9.66 3.38 -1.66
CA ALA A 50 -10.93 3.00 -2.28
C ALA A 50 -10.72 2.15 -3.56
N ALA A 51 -9.77 2.55 -4.41
CA ALA A 51 -9.42 1.80 -5.62
C ALA A 51 -8.93 0.38 -5.30
N ASN A 52 -8.02 0.23 -4.33
CA ASN A 52 -7.55 -1.09 -3.91
C ASN A 52 -8.70 -1.99 -3.41
N MET A 53 -9.65 -1.43 -2.64
CA MET A 53 -10.83 -2.19 -2.19
C MET A 53 -11.71 -2.62 -3.36
N ALA A 54 -11.91 -1.74 -4.35
CA ALA A 54 -12.67 -2.06 -5.55
C ALA A 54 -11.99 -3.16 -6.38
N GLU A 55 -10.68 -3.07 -6.58
CA GLU A 55 -9.91 -4.07 -7.35
C GLU A 55 -9.91 -5.44 -6.68
N VAL A 56 -9.85 -5.52 -5.36
CA VAL A 56 -10.01 -6.79 -4.63
C VAL A 56 -11.42 -7.37 -4.84
N ALA A 57 -12.47 -6.54 -4.78
CA ALA A 57 -13.84 -7.00 -5.01
C ALA A 57 -14.07 -7.45 -6.46
N LEU A 58 -13.61 -6.68 -7.44
CA LEU A 58 -13.67 -7.00 -8.87
C LEU A 58 -12.86 -8.25 -9.20
N GLY A 59 -11.67 -8.38 -8.61
CA GLY A 59 -10.83 -9.57 -8.75
C GLY A 59 -11.51 -10.85 -8.26
N ASN A 60 -12.18 -10.79 -7.11
CA ASN A 60 -12.96 -11.92 -6.60
C ASN A 60 -14.13 -12.29 -7.53
N LEU A 61 -14.81 -11.31 -8.13
CA LEU A 61 -15.83 -11.58 -9.15
C LEU A 61 -15.21 -12.24 -10.39
N ALA A 62 -14.06 -11.77 -10.85
CA ALA A 62 -13.36 -12.37 -11.98
C ALA A 62 -12.96 -13.83 -11.72
N VAL A 63 -12.50 -14.13 -10.52
CA VAL A 63 -12.18 -15.51 -10.11
C VAL A 63 -13.42 -16.42 -10.13
N SER A 64 -14.55 -15.92 -9.63
CA SER A 64 -15.79 -16.73 -9.47
C SER A 64 -16.65 -16.79 -10.71
N GLN A 65 -16.69 -15.74 -11.55
CA GLN A 65 -17.62 -15.61 -12.68
C GLN A 65 -16.93 -15.56 -14.05
N GLY A 66 -15.61 -15.35 -14.09
CA GLY A 66 -14.84 -15.30 -15.32
C GLY A 66 -14.96 -16.59 -16.13
N GLN A 67 -15.31 -16.49 -17.40
CA GLN A 67 -15.41 -17.63 -18.31
C GLN A 67 -14.02 -18.11 -18.74
N SER A 68 -13.15 -17.17 -19.14
CA SER A 68 -11.80 -17.49 -19.59
C SER A 68 -10.80 -17.63 -18.45
N ASP A 69 -9.80 -18.49 -18.62
CA ASP A 69 -8.68 -18.62 -17.69
C ASP A 69 -7.91 -17.30 -17.56
N ALA A 70 -7.82 -16.53 -18.64
CA ALA A 70 -7.15 -15.24 -18.63
C ALA A 70 -7.80 -14.27 -17.63
N VAL A 71 -9.13 -14.19 -17.61
CA VAL A 71 -9.88 -13.35 -16.67
C VAL A 71 -9.74 -13.84 -15.24
N ARG A 72 -9.87 -15.15 -15.02
CA ARG A 72 -9.70 -15.73 -13.67
C ARG A 72 -8.29 -15.51 -13.11
N ASN A 73 -7.26 -15.73 -13.94
CA ASN A 73 -5.87 -15.54 -13.54
C ASN A 73 -5.55 -14.07 -13.27
N PHE A 74 -6.05 -13.15 -14.09
CA PHE A 74 -5.94 -11.71 -13.83
C PHE A 74 -6.64 -11.35 -12.52
N GLY A 75 -7.85 -11.86 -12.26
CA GLY A 75 -8.57 -11.65 -11.01
C GLY A 75 -7.77 -12.08 -9.78
N ASN A 76 -7.17 -13.28 -9.80
CA ASN A 76 -6.30 -13.74 -8.71
C ASN A 76 -5.12 -12.79 -8.47
N ARG A 77 -4.52 -12.29 -9.55
CA ARG A 77 -3.42 -11.33 -9.47
C ARG A 77 -3.88 -10.01 -8.83
N MET A 78 -5.04 -9.49 -9.23
CA MET A 78 -5.60 -8.25 -8.66
C MET A 78 -5.87 -8.39 -7.17
N VAL A 79 -6.47 -9.50 -6.74
CA VAL A 79 -6.72 -9.76 -5.30
C VAL A 79 -5.41 -9.75 -4.52
N ALA A 80 -4.38 -10.44 -4.99
CA ALA A 80 -3.10 -10.53 -4.29
C ALA A 80 -2.39 -9.17 -4.21
N ASP A 81 -2.22 -8.50 -5.35
CA ASP A 81 -1.39 -7.30 -5.43
C ASP A 81 -2.08 -6.09 -4.76
N HIS A 82 -3.40 -5.92 -4.94
CA HIS A 82 -4.12 -4.80 -4.33
C HIS A 82 -4.38 -4.99 -2.83
N THR A 83 -4.48 -6.23 -2.34
CA THR A 83 -4.47 -6.48 -0.90
C THR A 83 -3.12 -6.08 -0.28
N ALA A 84 -2.01 -6.47 -0.90
CA ALA A 84 -0.67 -6.10 -0.43
C ALA A 84 -0.44 -4.58 -0.49
N ALA A 85 -0.88 -3.93 -1.58
CA ALA A 85 -0.80 -2.48 -1.75
C ALA A 85 -1.59 -1.73 -0.67
N ASN A 86 -2.77 -2.23 -0.30
CA ASN A 86 -3.61 -1.62 0.73
C ASN A 86 -2.95 -1.70 2.12
N VAL A 87 -2.33 -2.85 2.45
CA VAL A 87 -1.56 -3.00 3.70
C VAL A 87 -0.38 -2.03 3.71
N ALA A 88 0.39 -1.95 2.62
CA ALA A 88 1.53 -1.05 2.53
C ALA A 88 1.12 0.43 2.68
N LEU A 89 0.06 0.85 1.99
CA LEU A 89 -0.46 2.20 2.07
C LEU A 89 -0.98 2.53 3.48
N ASN A 90 -1.65 1.59 4.15
CA ASN A 90 -2.13 1.78 5.52
C ASN A 90 -0.98 1.99 6.50
N ASN A 91 0.12 1.25 6.34
CA ASN A 91 1.30 1.40 7.18
C ASN A 91 1.99 2.76 7.02
N LEU A 92 1.91 3.36 5.83
CA LEU A 92 2.43 4.71 5.57
C LEU A 92 1.47 5.79 6.06
N ALA A 93 0.18 5.63 5.83
CA ALA A 93 -0.85 6.63 6.16
C ALA A 93 -1.10 6.75 7.67
N GLY A 94 -1.02 5.65 8.42
CA GLY A 94 -1.28 5.62 9.85
C GLY A 94 -0.43 6.61 10.66
N PRO A 95 0.91 6.63 10.55
CA PRO A 95 1.77 7.60 11.22
C PRO A 95 1.49 9.06 10.83
N LEU A 96 0.94 9.30 9.66
CA LEU A 96 0.52 10.63 9.19
C LEU A 96 -0.86 11.04 9.73
N GLY A 97 -1.53 10.18 10.49
CA GLY A 97 -2.89 10.40 10.98
C GLY A 97 -3.94 10.32 9.87
N LEU A 98 -3.62 9.69 8.73
CA LEU A 98 -4.52 9.52 7.61
C LEU A 98 -5.19 8.14 7.67
N ALA A 99 -6.49 8.10 7.45
CA ALA A 99 -7.24 6.86 7.34
C ALA A 99 -7.52 6.54 5.86
N LEU A 100 -7.30 5.28 5.46
CA LEU A 100 -7.72 4.79 4.16
C LEU A 100 -9.24 4.68 4.10
N ALA A 101 -9.78 4.82 2.89
CA ALA A 101 -11.17 4.45 2.64
C ALA A 101 -11.38 2.97 2.99
N GLN A 102 -12.46 2.69 3.72
CA GLN A 102 -12.81 1.33 4.13
C GLN A 102 -13.78 0.64 3.15
N GLN A 103 -14.19 1.36 2.12
CA GLN A 103 -15.13 0.90 1.09
C GLN A 103 -14.75 1.51 -0.25
N PRO A 104 -15.11 0.86 -1.36
CA PRO A 104 -15.09 1.50 -2.67
C PRO A 104 -15.98 2.75 -2.70
N THR A 105 -15.72 3.64 -3.64
CA THR A 105 -16.63 4.77 -3.90
C THR A 105 -17.99 4.27 -4.42
N LEU A 106 -19.04 5.10 -4.29
CA LEU A 106 -20.36 4.74 -4.81
C LEU A 106 -20.32 4.35 -6.31
N GLN A 107 -19.52 5.03 -7.12
CA GLN A 107 -19.36 4.70 -8.54
C GLN A 107 -18.72 3.32 -8.74
N GLN A 108 -17.71 2.99 -7.94
CA GLN A 108 -17.06 1.67 -7.98
C GLN A 108 -18.02 0.57 -7.49
N GLU A 109 -18.80 0.81 -6.44
CA GLU A 109 -19.83 -0.12 -5.97
C GLU A 109 -20.87 -0.40 -7.06
N GLN A 110 -21.36 0.62 -7.77
CA GLN A 110 -22.28 0.45 -8.90
C GLN A 110 -21.67 -0.40 -10.03
N THR A 111 -20.38 -0.22 -10.32
CA THR A 111 -19.66 -1.04 -11.29
C THR A 111 -19.57 -2.50 -10.85
N ILE A 112 -19.20 -2.74 -9.57
CA ILE A 112 -19.15 -4.06 -8.96
C ILE A 112 -20.53 -4.74 -9.02
N ASP A 113 -21.60 -4.03 -8.67
CA ASP A 113 -22.95 -4.55 -8.67
C ASP A 113 -23.45 -4.86 -10.10
N SER A 114 -23.07 -4.06 -11.08
CA SER A 114 -23.35 -4.35 -12.48
C SER A 114 -22.72 -5.68 -12.93
N LEU A 115 -21.46 -5.93 -12.55
CA LEU A 115 -20.72 -7.14 -12.89
C LEU A 115 -21.25 -8.38 -12.15
N LYS A 116 -21.73 -8.25 -10.93
CA LYS A 116 -22.33 -9.37 -10.16
C LYS A 116 -23.48 -10.06 -10.91
N ASN A 117 -24.21 -9.32 -11.73
CA ASN A 117 -25.35 -9.82 -12.48
C ASN A 117 -25.00 -10.33 -13.88
N MET A 118 -23.71 -10.39 -14.22
CA MET A 118 -23.21 -10.87 -15.51
C MET A 118 -22.56 -12.24 -15.39
N SER A 119 -22.47 -12.96 -16.50
CA SER A 119 -21.78 -14.24 -16.58
C SER A 119 -21.24 -14.49 -18.00
N GLY A 120 -20.37 -15.49 -18.13
CA GLY A 120 -19.86 -15.95 -19.42
C GLY A 120 -19.07 -14.87 -20.18
N ALA A 121 -19.07 -14.93 -21.50
CA ALA A 121 -18.35 -13.99 -22.35
C ALA A 121 -18.78 -12.52 -22.19
N SER A 122 -20.00 -12.29 -21.72
CA SER A 122 -20.51 -10.96 -21.42
C SER A 122 -19.80 -10.37 -20.19
N PHE A 123 -19.65 -11.15 -19.12
CA PHE A 123 -18.86 -10.80 -17.96
C PHE A 123 -17.41 -10.47 -18.38
N ASP A 124 -16.73 -11.41 -19.06
CA ASP A 124 -15.31 -11.25 -19.45
C ASP A 124 -15.06 -9.94 -20.20
N ARG A 125 -15.91 -9.64 -21.20
CA ARG A 125 -15.77 -8.39 -21.99
C ARG A 125 -16.03 -7.13 -21.15
N HIS A 126 -17.00 -7.17 -20.24
CA HIS A 126 -17.28 -6.00 -19.41
C HIS A 126 -16.17 -5.79 -18.37
N TYR A 127 -15.75 -6.88 -17.71
CA TYR A 127 -14.65 -6.86 -16.78
C TYR A 127 -13.35 -6.33 -17.41
N GLY A 128 -12.99 -6.79 -18.62
CA GLY A 128 -11.80 -6.31 -19.33
C GLY A 128 -11.81 -4.80 -19.57
N ARG A 129 -12.98 -4.23 -19.97
CA ARG A 129 -13.11 -2.77 -20.14
C ARG A 129 -12.96 -2.02 -18.80
N VAL A 130 -13.57 -2.54 -17.74
CA VAL A 130 -13.45 -1.96 -16.38
C VAL A 130 -12.00 -1.99 -15.94
N ALA A 131 -11.33 -3.14 -16.07
CA ALA A 131 -9.93 -3.30 -15.68
C ALA A 131 -9.00 -2.32 -16.40
N VAL A 132 -9.18 -2.11 -17.71
CA VAL A 132 -8.40 -1.10 -18.46
C VAL A 132 -8.62 0.29 -17.89
N LYS A 133 -9.89 0.70 -17.77
CA LYS A 133 -10.23 2.04 -17.30
C LYS A 133 -9.68 2.31 -15.89
N ASP A 134 -9.87 1.40 -14.98
CA ASP A 134 -9.48 1.57 -13.59
C ASP A 134 -7.94 1.63 -13.45
N HIS A 135 -7.20 0.84 -14.23
CA HIS A 135 -5.74 0.92 -14.24
C HIS A 135 -5.19 2.15 -14.96
N GLU A 136 -5.87 2.68 -15.99
CA GLU A 136 -5.53 4.00 -16.54
C GLU A 136 -5.69 5.10 -15.50
N ASP A 137 -6.80 5.08 -14.75
CA ASP A 137 -7.07 6.04 -13.69
C ASP A 137 -6.03 5.91 -12.56
N ALA A 138 -5.69 4.69 -12.15
CA ALA A 138 -4.66 4.42 -11.15
C ALA A 138 -3.28 4.92 -11.60
N VAL A 139 -2.86 4.64 -12.83
CA VAL A 139 -1.58 5.13 -13.37
C VAL A 139 -1.53 6.65 -13.34
N ARG A 140 -2.62 7.35 -13.68
CA ARG A 140 -2.67 8.83 -13.59
C ARG A 140 -2.56 9.31 -12.14
N LEU A 141 -3.34 8.74 -11.23
CA LEU A 141 -3.35 9.10 -9.81
C LEU A 141 -1.95 8.92 -9.18
N PHE A 142 -1.33 7.77 -9.40
CA PHE A 142 -0.01 7.47 -8.85
C PHE A 142 1.11 8.28 -9.51
N THR A 143 1.00 8.60 -10.81
CA THR A 143 1.95 9.50 -11.49
C THR A 143 1.89 10.91 -10.90
N GLN A 144 0.69 11.42 -10.63
CA GLN A 144 0.51 12.72 -10.01
C GLN A 144 1.13 12.77 -8.61
N GLU A 145 0.84 11.77 -7.79
CA GLU A 145 1.43 11.69 -6.44
C GLU A 145 2.96 11.58 -6.48
N ALA A 146 3.50 10.69 -7.30
CA ALA A 146 4.94 10.50 -7.43
C ALA A 146 5.68 11.78 -7.87
N SER A 147 5.01 12.63 -8.67
CA SER A 147 5.60 13.84 -9.22
C SER A 147 5.39 15.08 -8.33
N PHE A 148 4.27 15.18 -7.64
CA PHE A 148 3.82 16.42 -7.00
C PHE A 148 3.34 16.25 -5.56
N GLY A 149 3.28 15.03 -5.02
CA GLY A 149 2.95 14.79 -3.61
C GLY A 149 3.91 15.56 -2.70
N ALA A 150 3.43 16.04 -1.57
CA ALA A 150 4.25 16.79 -0.63
C ALA A 150 5.00 15.86 0.33
N ASP A 151 4.35 14.77 0.77
CA ASP A 151 4.98 13.81 1.66
C ASP A 151 5.96 12.91 0.88
N PRO A 152 7.24 12.81 1.31
CA PRO A 152 8.26 12.05 0.57
C PRO A 152 8.01 10.54 0.57
N ASP A 153 7.37 9.99 1.61
CA ASP A 153 7.12 8.56 1.72
C ASP A 153 5.95 8.17 0.82
N LEU A 154 4.90 9.00 0.73
CA LEU A 154 3.80 8.81 -0.22
C LEU A 154 4.27 8.93 -1.66
N ARG A 155 5.14 9.91 -1.98
CA ARG A 155 5.76 10.01 -3.32
C ARG A 155 6.54 8.75 -3.68
N THR A 156 7.37 8.28 -2.74
CA THR A 156 8.19 7.07 -2.93
C THR A 156 7.33 5.84 -3.14
N PHE A 157 6.28 5.68 -2.33
CA PHE A 157 5.30 4.60 -2.49
C PHE A 157 4.63 4.66 -3.87
N ALA A 158 4.14 5.82 -4.26
CA ALA A 158 3.49 6.00 -5.56
C ALA A 158 4.44 5.65 -6.73
N ALA A 159 5.67 6.14 -6.68
CA ALA A 159 6.68 5.84 -7.69
C ALA A 159 7.01 4.33 -7.76
N HIS A 160 7.07 3.66 -6.62
CA HIS A 160 7.35 2.23 -6.52
C HIS A 160 6.21 1.37 -7.09
N MET A 161 4.97 1.80 -6.93
CA MET A 161 3.79 1.08 -7.44
C MET A 161 3.57 1.22 -8.95
N LEU A 162 4.05 2.30 -9.57
CA LEU A 162 3.80 2.59 -10.99
C LEU A 162 4.20 1.46 -11.96
N PRO A 163 5.36 0.78 -11.83
CA PRO A 163 5.69 -0.35 -12.71
C PRO A 163 4.65 -1.47 -12.66
N THR A 164 4.18 -1.83 -11.48
CA THR A 164 3.15 -2.86 -11.27
C THR A 164 1.82 -2.45 -11.89
N LEU A 165 1.36 -1.21 -11.65
CA LEU A 165 0.12 -0.69 -12.23
C LEU A 165 0.16 -0.65 -13.77
N LYS A 166 1.30 -0.27 -14.36
CA LYS A 166 1.49 -0.32 -15.82
C LYS A 166 1.51 -1.75 -16.36
N GLN A 167 2.06 -2.70 -15.61
CA GLN A 167 1.99 -4.12 -15.98
C GLN A 167 0.55 -4.63 -15.93
N HIS A 168 -0.22 -4.29 -14.89
CA HIS A 168 -1.65 -4.63 -14.80
C HIS A 168 -2.44 -4.05 -15.98
N LEU A 169 -2.21 -2.78 -16.33
CA LEU A 169 -2.84 -2.15 -17.50
C LEU A 169 -2.51 -2.91 -18.78
N SER A 170 -1.25 -3.28 -19.00
CA SER A 170 -0.84 -4.08 -20.17
C SER A 170 -1.54 -5.45 -20.20
N MET A 171 -1.67 -6.11 -19.04
CA MET A 171 -2.40 -7.38 -18.94
C MET A 171 -3.91 -7.17 -19.20
N ALA A 172 -4.52 -6.10 -18.66
CA ALA A 172 -5.92 -5.77 -18.86
C ALA A 172 -6.26 -5.56 -20.35
N HIS A 173 -5.38 -4.90 -21.10
CA HIS A 173 -5.53 -4.77 -22.56
C HIS A 173 -5.55 -6.11 -23.32
N SER A 174 -4.97 -7.17 -22.74
CA SER A 174 -4.98 -8.51 -23.33
C SER A 174 -6.24 -9.33 -23.00
N LEU A 175 -7.10 -8.83 -22.11
CA LEU A 175 -8.34 -9.49 -21.73
C LEU A 175 -9.43 -9.31 -22.79
N PRO A 176 -10.44 -10.19 -22.86
CA PRO A 176 -11.62 -9.97 -23.66
C PRO A 176 -12.26 -8.61 -23.34
N GLY A 177 -12.41 -7.76 -24.34
CA GLY A 177 -12.95 -6.40 -24.20
C GLY A 177 -11.97 -5.34 -23.70
N GLY A 178 -10.74 -5.71 -23.37
CA GLY A 178 -9.68 -4.77 -22.97
C GLY A 178 -8.90 -4.17 -24.17
N GLY A 179 -9.00 -4.77 -25.35
CA GLY A 179 -8.44 -4.20 -26.57
C GLY A 179 -9.19 -2.94 -27.02
N LEU A 180 -8.44 -1.98 -27.58
CA LEU A 180 -8.99 -0.77 -28.25
C LEU A 180 -9.75 -1.12 -29.53
#